data_157cc6b52792421346bbb8bb81a4116d
#
_entry.id   157cc6b52792421346bbb8bb81a4116d
#
_cell.length_a   1.000
_cell.length_b   1.000
_cell.length_c   1.000
_cell.angle_alpha   90.00
_cell.angle_beta   90.00
_cell.angle_gamma   90.00
#
_symmetry.space_group_name_H-M   'P 1'
#
loop_
_entity.id
_entity.type
_entity.pdbx_description
1 polymer ?
#
loop_
_entity_poly.entity_id
_entity_poly.type
_entity_poly.pdbx_seq_one_letter_code
_entity_poly.pdbx_strand_id
1 'polypeptide(L)'
;MDSDILGSRERTVTITQGATGYLTIDLAALGRNYLKLASMLAPVRAGAVVKADAYGLGAERVAQTLYDQGCRHFFVAQFVEAVRLRPALAEDAQIFVLNGLQLGNEVACAESGIIPVLNSLAQWRQWSATARLLTRSLPAVLQFDTGMSRLGFPWEERAELAAVIGDGANVEILFIMSHLACADELDSGQNGDQLAEMARIADEFPGFDISFANSGGVFLGDAYHGVLARPGIALYGGAPNAGGTNPMEPVVRLDVAVVQTRTVPSGARIGYGGAHVTRRETRLATIAAGYADGLPRSLGDCGAVYHKGIRLPIVGRVSMDSATVDITALPEGALRLGSLVEVLGPNQTLEDVAGAAGTISYEILTGLGDRYDRQYC
;
A
#
# COMPACT_ATOMS: atom_id res chain seq x y z
N MET A 1 -2.23 -32.99 30.95
CA MET A 1 -2.94 -31.76 30.51
C MET A 1 -1.87 -30.81 30.01
N ASP A 2 -1.45 -31.07 28.78
CA ASP A 2 -0.39 -30.29 28.13
C ASP A 2 -1.04 -29.10 27.41
N SER A 3 -0.69 -27.90 27.86
CA SER A 3 -1.05 -26.67 27.19
C SER A 3 0.02 -26.39 26.14
N ASP A 4 -0.30 -26.65 24.88
CA ASP A 4 0.50 -26.28 23.74
C ASP A 4 0.64 -24.75 23.67
N ILE A 5 1.81 -24.29 24.09
CA ILE A 5 2.30 -22.94 23.79
C ILE A 5 2.74 -22.96 22.32
N LEU A 6 1.93 -22.40 21.45
CA LEU A 6 2.29 -22.07 20.08
C LEU A 6 3.48 -21.11 20.08
N GLY A 7 4.67 -21.66 20.01
CA GLY A 7 5.91 -20.92 19.85
C GLY A 7 5.90 -20.18 18.51
N SER A 8 5.96 -18.85 18.56
CA SER A 8 6.30 -18.03 17.41
C SER A 8 7.65 -18.52 16.86
N ARG A 9 7.64 -19.15 15.69
CA ARG A 9 8.88 -19.46 14.97
C ARG A 9 9.58 -18.13 14.67
N GLU A 10 10.67 -17.84 15.35
CA GLU A 10 11.60 -16.78 14.97
C GLU A 10 12.05 -17.08 13.53
N ARG A 11 11.52 -16.31 12.56
CA ARG A 11 11.99 -16.42 11.18
C ARG A 11 13.40 -15.85 11.12
N THR A 12 14.34 -16.67 10.71
CA THR A 12 15.75 -16.29 10.59
C THR A 12 15.93 -15.48 9.32
N VAL A 13 16.41 -14.24 9.47
CA VAL A 13 16.84 -13.40 8.33
C VAL A 13 18.02 -14.07 7.65
N THR A 14 17.94 -14.26 6.33
CA THR A 14 19.07 -14.76 5.54
C THR A 14 20.06 -13.62 5.33
N ILE A 15 21.30 -13.78 5.79
CA ILE A 15 22.33 -12.74 5.65
C ILE A 15 22.89 -12.76 4.24
N THR A 16 22.62 -11.69 3.48
CA THR A 16 23.17 -11.45 2.15
C THR A 16 24.46 -10.64 2.26
N GLN A 17 25.49 -11.08 1.54
CA GLN A 17 26.80 -10.40 1.58
C GLN A 17 26.67 -8.95 1.12
N GLY A 18 27.09 -8.01 1.97
CA GLY A 18 27.10 -6.57 1.70
C GLY A 18 25.79 -5.85 2.04
N ALA A 19 24.70 -6.55 2.33
CA ALA A 19 23.47 -5.93 2.78
C ALA A 19 23.56 -5.48 4.25
N THR A 20 22.97 -4.33 4.55
CA THR A 20 22.89 -3.76 5.89
C THR A 20 21.45 -3.60 6.40
N GLY A 21 20.48 -3.83 5.55
CA GLY A 21 19.06 -3.84 5.87
C GLY A 21 18.34 -4.96 5.12
N TYR A 22 17.43 -5.63 5.79
CA TYR A 22 16.73 -6.82 5.31
C TYR A 22 15.24 -6.59 5.42
N LEU A 23 14.59 -6.51 4.26
CA LEU A 23 13.15 -6.36 4.14
C LEU A 23 12.55 -7.73 3.83
N THR A 24 11.97 -8.37 4.84
CA THR A 24 11.26 -9.65 4.68
C THR A 24 9.81 -9.38 4.31
N ILE A 25 9.34 -10.02 3.25
CA ILE A 25 7.98 -9.92 2.72
C ILE A 25 7.34 -11.31 2.80
N ASP A 26 6.35 -11.45 3.69
CA ASP A 26 5.63 -12.71 3.91
C ASP A 26 4.50 -12.85 2.88
N LEU A 27 4.80 -13.55 1.77
CA LEU A 27 3.82 -13.80 0.71
C LEU A 27 2.70 -14.73 1.17
N ALA A 28 2.97 -15.63 2.14
CA ALA A 28 1.94 -16.49 2.70
C ALA A 28 0.93 -15.68 3.54
N ALA A 29 1.40 -14.73 4.37
CA ALA A 29 0.51 -13.80 5.09
C ALA A 29 -0.29 -12.90 4.13
N LEU A 30 0.35 -12.40 3.06
CA LEU A 30 -0.32 -11.66 1.99
C LEU A 30 -1.48 -12.48 1.39
N GLY A 31 -1.23 -13.75 1.06
CA GLY A 31 -2.26 -14.67 0.53
C GLY A 31 -3.39 -14.89 1.52
N ARG A 32 -3.09 -15.09 2.81
CA ARG A 32 -4.14 -15.23 3.85
C ARG A 32 -4.95 -13.96 4.03
N ASN A 33 -4.32 -12.79 3.97
CA ASN A 33 -5.04 -11.51 4.00
C ASN A 33 -6.01 -11.39 2.82
N TYR A 34 -5.58 -11.75 1.62
CA TYR A 34 -6.46 -11.76 0.44
C TYR A 34 -7.64 -12.71 0.63
N LEU A 35 -7.40 -13.95 1.04
CA LEU A 35 -8.46 -14.95 1.25
C LEU A 35 -9.45 -14.52 2.33
N LYS A 36 -8.97 -13.88 3.39
CA LYS A 36 -9.83 -13.32 4.44
C LYS A 36 -10.75 -12.23 3.87
N LEU A 37 -10.20 -11.27 3.13
CA LEU A 37 -10.99 -10.21 2.49
C LEU A 37 -11.98 -10.79 1.46
N ALA A 38 -11.55 -11.76 0.65
CA ALA A 38 -12.44 -12.43 -0.31
C ALA A 38 -13.58 -13.19 0.39
N SER A 39 -13.32 -13.83 1.53
CA SER A 39 -14.35 -14.50 2.34
C SER A 39 -15.36 -13.51 2.93
N MET A 40 -14.89 -12.35 3.42
CA MET A 40 -15.77 -11.28 3.94
C MET A 40 -16.66 -10.67 2.85
N LEU A 41 -16.15 -10.60 1.63
CA LEU A 41 -16.83 -10.00 0.50
C LEU A 41 -17.81 -10.94 -0.20
N ALA A 42 -17.68 -12.27 -0.02
CA ALA A 42 -18.46 -13.26 -0.79
C ALA A 42 -19.99 -12.99 -0.74
N PRO A 43 -20.69 -12.99 -1.90
CA PRO A 43 -20.27 -13.41 -3.25
C PRO A 43 -19.57 -12.32 -4.10
N VAL A 44 -19.31 -11.13 -3.56
CA VAL A 44 -18.62 -10.02 -4.23
C VAL A 44 -17.17 -10.42 -4.49
N ARG A 45 -16.63 -10.03 -5.63
CA ARG A 45 -15.25 -10.33 -6.01
C ARG A 45 -14.26 -9.42 -5.26
N ALA A 46 -13.14 -9.99 -4.84
CA ALA A 46 -12.01 -9.24 -4.34
C ALA A 46 -10.98 -9.02 -5.45
N GLY A 47 -10.67 -7.78 -5.78
CA GLY A 47 -9.51 -7.42 -6.58
C GLY A 47 -8.29 -7.13 -5.70
N ALA A 48 -7.20 -6.66 -6.31
CA ALA A 48 -5.98 -6.29 -5.62
C ALA A 48 -5.39 -4.98 -6.16
N VAL A 49 -5.12 -4.00 -5.29
CA VAL A 49 -4.44 -2.77 -5.68
C VAL A 49 -2.94 -2.96 -5.48
N VAL A 50 -2.21 -3.06 -6.61
CA VAL A 50 -0.77 -3.34 -6.66
C VAL A 50 0.06 -2.19 -7.26
N LYS A 51 -0.48 -0.97 -7.24
CA LYS A 51 0.20 0.25 -7.68
C LYS A 51 1.42 0.58 -6.83
N ALA A 52 2.28 1.46 -7.34
CA ALA A 52 3.52 1.88 -6.69
C ALA A 52 4.39 0.66 -6.30
N ASP A 53 4.59 -0.25 -7.26
CA ASP A 53 5.31 -1.51 -7.09
C ASP A 53 4.77 -2.36 -5.91
N ALA A 54 3.45 -2.56 -5.87
CA ALA A 54 2.74 -3.21 -4.76
C ALA A 54 3.07 -2.55 -3.42
N TYR A 55 2.93 -1.21 -3.36
CA TYR A 55 3.29 -0.41 -2.18
C TYR A 55 4.77 -0.56 -1.78
N GLY A 56 5.66 -0.72 -2.78
CA GLY A 56 7.10 -0.87 -2.58
C GLY A 56 7.57 -2.30 -2.29
N LEU A 57 6.68 -3.29 -2.38
CA LEU A 57 6.96 -4.68 -1.98
C LEU A 57 7.22 -5.62 -3.17
N GLY A 58 7.29 -5.10 -4.40
CA GLY A 58 7.54 -5.90 -5.60
C GLY A 58 6.27 -6.40 -6.28
N ALA A 59 5.75 -5.62 -7.23
CA ALA A 59 4.45 -5.87 -7.86
C ALA A 59 4.33 -7.24 -8.54
N GLU A 60 5.38 -7.71 -9.19
CA GLU A 60 5.36 -9.00 -9.91
C GLU A 60 5.16 -10.17 -8.93
N ARG A 61 5.96 -10.23 -7.85
CA ARG A 61 5.88 -11.30 -6.84
C ARG A 61 4.56 -11.26 -6.09
N VAL A 62 4.13 -10.08 -5.69
CA VAL A 62 2.85 -9.87 -5.00
C VAL A 62 1.68 -10.27 -5.89
N ALA A 63 1.63 -9.79 -7.13
CA ALA A 63 0.52 -10.09 -8.04
C ALA A 63 0.46 -11.57 -8.40
N GLN A 64 1.60 -12.24 -8.61
CA GLN A 64 1.63 -13.66 -8.85
C GLN A 64 1.09 -14.45 -7.67
N THR A 65 1.51 -14.12 -6.44
CA THR A 65 0.98 -14.74 -5.21
C THR A 65 -0.54 -14.57 -5.12
N LEU A 66 -1.04 -13.37 -5.35
CA LEU A 66 -2.48 -13.11 -5.28
C LEU A 66 -3.25 -13.80 -6.41
N TYR A 67 -2.66 -13.88 -7.61
CA TYR A 67 -3.23 -14.63 -8.73
C TYR A 67 -3.39 -16.12 -8.38
N ASP A 68 -2.38 -16.73 -7.75
CA ASP A 68 -2.41 -18.12 -7.29
C ASP A 68 -3.47 -18.35 -6.19
N GLN A 69 -3.82 -17.31 -5.42
CA GLN A 69 -4.95 -17.33 -4.46
C GLN A 69 -6.32 -17.06 -5.11
N GLY A 70 -6.40 -16.92 -6.43
CA GLY A 70 -7.65 -16.73 -7.17
C GLY A 70 -7.98 -15.28 -7.53
N CYS A 71 -7.13 -14.30 -7.22
CA CYS A 71 -7.33 -12.92 -7.70
C CYS A 71 -7.23 -12.85 -9.22
N ARG A 72 -8.18 -12.14 -9.85
CA ARG A 72 -8.20 -11.94 -11.31
C ARG A 72 -8.30 -10.47 -11.70
N HIS A 73 -8.39 -9.54 -10.75
CA HIS A 73 -8.59 -8.12 -10.99
C HIS A 73 -7.49 -7.33 -10.27
N PHE A 74 -6.56 -6.76 -11.03
CA PHE A 74 -5.40 -6.05 -10.52
C PHE A 74 -5.49 -4.57 -10.88
N PHE A 75 -5.23 -3.69 -9.92
CA PHE A 75 -5.34 -2.24 -10.10
C PHE A 75 -3.99 -1.58 -9.88
N VAL A 76 -3.55 -0.84 -10.88
CA VAL A 76 -2.34 0.01 -10.84
C VAL A 76 -2.71 1.47 -11.06
N ALA A 77 -1.82 2.41 -10.74
CA ALA A 77 -2.10 3.83 -10.93
C ALA A 77 -1.86 4.27 -12.38
N GLN A 78 -0.75 3.84 -12.97
CA GLN A 78 -0.25 4.33 -14.24
C GLN A 78 -0.11 3.22 -15.29
N PHE A 79 -0.25 3.57 -16.56
CA PHE A 79 -0.13 2.62 -17.67
C PHE A 79 1.24 1.92 -17.70
N VAL A 80 2.33 2.62 -17.38
CA VAL A 80 3.67 2.03 -17.31
C VAL A 80 3.79 0.91 -16.26
N GLU A 81 3.06 1.00 -15.14
CA GLU A 81 3.01 -0.07 -14.14
C GLU A 81 2.27 -1.29 -14.69
N ALA A 82 1.16 -1.07 -15.41
CA ALA A 82 0.39 -2.13 -16.06
C ALA A 82 1.22 -2.89 -17.10
N VAL A 83 1.96 -2.16 -17.95
CA VAL A 83 2.85 -2.75 -18.96
C VAL A 83 3.94 -3.62 -18.32
N ARG A 84 4.53 -3.16 -17.21
CA ARG A 84 5.54 -3.95 -16.48
C ARG A 84 4.93 -5.19 -15.81
N LEU A 85 3.71 -5.05 -15.28
CA LEU A 85 3.03 -6.13 -14.58
C LEU A 85 2.46 -7.22 -15.52
N ARG A 86 2.03 -6.83 -16.73
CA ARG A 86 1.33 -7.74 -17.65
C ARG A 86 2.05 -9.07 -17.90
N PRO A 87 3.39 -9.12 -18.13
CA PRO A 87 4.10 -10.38 -18.36
C PRO A 87 4.10 -11.35 -17.16
N ALA A 88 3.88 -10.85 -15.95
CA ALA A 88 3.87 -11.68 -14.73
C ALA A 88 2.52 -12.37 -14.47
N LEU A 89 1.48 -12.06 -15.26
CA LEU A 89 0.13 -12.57 -15.05
C LEU A 89 -0.38 -13.28 -16.31
N ALA A 90 -1.22 -14.30 -16.14
CA ALA A 90 -1.88 -14.97 -17.24
C ALA A 90 -2.94 -14.07 -17.92
N GLU A 91 -3.39 -14.47 -19.10
CA GLU A 91 -4.31 -13.66 -19.93
C GLU A 91 -5.69 -13.44 -19.30
N ASP A 92 -6.15 -14.35 -18.43
CA ASP A 92 -7.42 -14.24 -17.71
C ASP A 92 -7.39 -13.22 -16.56
N ALA A 93 -6.20 -12.70 -16.21
CA ALA A 93 -6.07 -11.60 -15.26
C ALA A 93 -6.31 -10.26 -15.94
N GLN A 94 -7.24 -9.48 -15.41
CA GLN A 94 -7.56 -8.13 -15.84
C GLN A 94 -6.70 -7.11 -15.08
N ILE A 95 -6.06 -6.19 -15.81
CA ILE A 95 -5.24 -5.12 -15.23
C ILE A 95 -5.89 -3.78 -15.55
N PHE A 96 -6.24 -3.03 -14.51
CA PHE A 96 -6.93 -1.74 -14.58
C PHE A 96 -5.98 -0.59 -14.26
N VAL A 97 -6.02 0.48 -15.07
CA VAL A 97 -5.20 1.69 -14.87
C VAL A 97 -6.07 2.80 -14.28
N LEU A 98 -5.92 3.08 -13.00
CA LEU A 98 -6.79 3.97 -12.21
C LEU A 98 -6.74 5.44 -12.69
N ASN A 99 -5.59 5.94 -13.14
CA ASN A 99 -5.46 7.32 -13.61
C ASN A 99 -5.95 7.51 -15.06
N GLY A 100 -6.44 6.44 -15.71
CA GLY A 100 -6.68 6.44 -17.15
C GLY A 100 -5.39 6.50 -17.95
N LEU A 101 -5.45 7.09 -19.13
CA LEU A 101 -4.31 7.12 -20.06
C LEU A 101 -3.84 8.55 -20.31
N GLN A 102 -2.54 8.72 -20.49
CA GLN A 102 -1.98 9.90 -21.11
C GLN A 102 -2.17 9.81 -22.62
N LEU A 103 -2.38 10.97 -23.27
CA LEU A 103 -2.58 11.07 -24.72
C LEU A 103 -1.49 10.34 -25.50
N GLY A 104 -1.91 9.54 -26.49
CA GLY A 104 -1.02 8.78 -27.37
C GLY A 104 -0.69 7.35 -26.86
N ASN A 105 -1.19 6.95 -25.70
CA ASN A 105 -1.00 5.59 -25.17
C ASN A 105 -2.19 4.66 -25.45
N GLU A 106 -3.27 5.16 -26.06
CA GLU A 106 -4.54 4.45 -26.18
C GLU A 106 -4.39 3.16 -27.02
N VAL A 107 -3.72 3.24 -28.16
CA VAL A 107 -3.49 2.08 -29.05
C VAL A 107 -2.64 1.02 -28.33
N ALA A 108 -1.54 1.43 -27.70
CA ALA A 108 -0.67 0.51 -26.97
C ALA A 108 -1.40 -0.17 -25.80
N CYS A 109 -2.27 0.57 -25.10
CA CYS A 109 -3.11 0.03 -24.03
C CYS A 109 -4.08 -1.02 -24.58
N ALA A 110 -4.77 -0.71 -25.68
CA ALA A 110 -5.70 -1.63 -26.33
C ALA A 110 -5.02 -2.91 -26.82
N GLU A 111 -3.81 -2.80 -27.39
CA GLU A 111 -3.02 -3.94 -27.89
C GLU A 111 -2.49 -4.82 -26.77
N SER A 112 -2.19 -4.22 -25.60
CA SER A 112 -1.70 -4.94 -24.43
C SER A 112 -2.80 -5.65 -23.62
N GLY A 113 -4.08 -5.48 -23.98
CA GLY A 113 -5.23 -6.01 -23.21
C GLY A 113 -5.37 -5.38 -21.83
N ILE A 114 -4.81 -4.18 -21.63
CA ILE A 114 -4.91 -3.40 -20.38
C ILE A 114 -6.17 -2.53 -20.44
N ILE A 115 -6.86 -2.38 -19.32
CA ILE A 115 -8.17 -1.75 -19.21
C ILE A 115 -8.02 -0.37 -18.55
N PRO A 116 -8.32 0.74 -19.24
CA PRO A 116 -8.30 2.06 -18.62
C PRO A 116 -9.54 2.30 -17.75
N VAL A 117 -9.33 2.98 -16.61
CA VAL A 117 -10.39 3.64 -15.86
C VAL A 117 -10.51 5.07 -16.37
N LEU A 118 -11.62 5.36 -17.04
CA LEU A 118 -11.87 6.66 -17.64
C LEU A 118 -12.45 7.61 -16.58
N ASN A 119 -11.84 8.81 -16.47
CA ASN A 119 -12.11 9.76 -15.41
C ASN A 119 -12.70 11.09 -15.92
N SER A 120 -12.86 11.25 -17.23
CA SER A 120 -13.38 12.48 -17.85
C SER A 120 -13.91 12.23 -19.26
N LEU A 121 -14.73 13.15 -19.77
CA LEU A 121 -15.17 13.13 -21.17
C LEU A 121 -14.00 13.19 -22.16
N ALA A 122 -12.91 13.86 -21.82
CA ALA A 122 -11.72 13.88 -22.66
C ALA A 122 -11.12 12.47 -22.83
N GLN A 123 -10.97 11.71 -21.74
CA GLN A 123 -10.49 10.32 -21.82
C GLN A 123 -11.50 9.42 -22.54
N TRP A 124 -12.79 9.58 -22.30
CA TRP A 124 -13.84 8.87 -23.02
C TRP A 124 -13.76 9.07 -24.53
N ARG A 125 -13.65 10.33 -24.99
CA ARG A 125 -13.55 10.66 -26.41
C ARG A 125 -12.32 10.04 -27.08
N GLN A 126 -11.17 10.05 -26.41
CA GLN A 126 -9.93 9.46 -26.93
C GLN A 126 -10.07 7.93 -27.03
N TRP A 127 -10.60 7.27 -25.99
CA TRP A 127 -10.78 5.83 -25.97
C TRP A 127 -11.79 5.37 -27.04
N SER A 128 -12.92 6.08 -27.17
CA SER A 128 -13.93 5.83 -28.20
C SER A 128 -13.39 6.05 -29.62
N ALA A 129 -12.54 7.06 -29.83
CA ALA A 129 -11.88 7.28 -31.12
C ALA A 129 -10.91 6.13 -31.44
N THR A 130 -10.17 5.63 -30.45
CA THR A 130 -9.28 4.47 -30.59
C THR A 130 -10.07 3.20 -30.90
N ALA A 131 -11.18 2.94 -30.25
CA ALA A 131 -12.06 1.79 -30.51
C ALA A 131 -12.57 1.82 -31.98
N ARG A 132 -12.99 2.99 -32.46
CA ARG A 132 -13.38 3.18 -33.86
C ARG A 132 -12.21 2.96 -34.84
N LEU A 133 -11.02 3.51 -34.51
CA LEU A 133 -9.81 3.35 -35.32
C LEU A 133 -9.42 1.87 -35.47
N LEU A 134 -9.48 1.12 -34.36
CA LEU A 134 -9.13 -0.31 -34.33
C LEU A 134 -10.30 -1.21 -34.80
N THR A 135 -11.47 -0.64 -35.10
CA THR A 135 -12.68 -1.34 -35.55
C THR A 135 -13.09 -2.52 -34.66
N ARG A 136 -12.85 -2.41 -33.36
CA ARG A 136 -13.20 -3.42 -32.35
C ARG A 136 -13.75 -2.78 -31.08
N SER A 137 -14.55 -3.54 -30.33
CA SER A 137 -14.96 -3.12 -28.98
C SER A 137 -13.78 -3.15 -28.03
N LEU A 138 -13.62 -2.09 -27.25
CA LEU A 138 -12.55 -1.96 -26.25
C LEU A 138 -13.16 -1.86 -24.85
N PRO A 139 -12.67 -2.66 -23.88
CA PRO A 139 -13.16 -2.59 -22.51
C PRO A 139 -12.69 -1.32 -21.81
N ALA A 140 -13.53 -0.78 -20.93
CA ALA A 140 -13.20 0.34 -20.05
C ALA A 140 -14.02 0.26 -18.76
N VAL A 141 -13.56 1.00 -17.77
CA VAL A 141 -14.30 1.28 -16.52
C VAL A 141 -14.54 2.78 -16.45
N LEU A 142 -15.69 3.21 -15.96
CA LEU A 142 -15.96 4.62 -15.72
C LEU A 142 -15.85 4.91 -14.23
N GLN A 143 -15.06 5.90 -13.86
CA GLN A 143 -14.99 6.38 -12.48
C GLN A 143 -15.73 7.70 -12.34
N PHE A 144 -16.60 7.79 -11.33
CA PHE A 144 -17.32 9.01 -10.99
C PHE A 144 -16.79 9.63 -9.70
N ASP A 145 -16.77 10.93 -9.63
CA ASP A 145 -16.50 11.65 -8.38
C ASP A 145 -17.78 11.70 -7.53
N THR A 146 -17.70 11.11 -6.36
CA THR A 146 -18.80 11.11 -5.37
C THR A 146 -18.50 12.00 -4.17
N GLY A 147 -17.47 12.88 -4.24
CA GLY A 147 -17.16 13.83 -3.19
C GLY A 147 -15.72 13.78 -2.66
N MET A 148 -14.80 13.10 -3.37
CA MET A 148 -13.37 13.15 -3.07
C MET A 148 -12.66 14.30 -3.81
N SER A 149 -13.23 14.78 -4.91
CA SER A 149 -12.73 15.90 -5.74
C SER A 149 -11.30 15.68 -6.26
N ARG A 150 -10.99 14.44 -6.67
CA ARG A 150 -9.65 14.09 -7.15
C ARG A 150 -9.64 13.52 -8.56
N LEU A 151 -10.38 12.47 -8.81
CA LEU A 151 -10.54 11.77 -10.09
C LEU A 151 -11.98 11.32 -10.26
N GLY A 152 -12.37 11.09 -11.51
CA GLY A 152 -13.71 10.65 -11.89
C GLY A 152 -14.50 11.74 -12.59
N PHE A 153 -15.49 11.32 -13.38
CA PHE A 153 -16.39 12.25 -14.05
C PHE A 153 -17.07 13.15 -13.03
N PRO A 154 -16.91 14.48 -13.12
CA PRO A 154 -17.63 15.42 -12.28
C PRO A 154 -19.11 15.47 -12.71
N TRP A 155 -19.96 16.02 -11.84
CA TRP A 155 -21.41 16.06 -12.09
C TRP A 155 -21.78 16.80 -13.40
N GLU A 156 -20.99 17.81 -13.75
CA GLU A 156 -21.19 18.63 -14.97
C GLU A 156 -21.02 17.84 -16.27
N GLU A 157 -20.21 16.80 -16.25
CA GLU A 157 -19.93 15.97 -17.43
C GLU A 157 -20.92 14.79 -17.58
N ARG A 158 -21.71 14.44 -16.56
CA ARG A 158 -22.54 13.23 -16.53
C ARG A 158 -23.61 13.23 -17.60
N ALA A 159 -24.31 14.37 -17.80
CA ALA A 159 -25.37 14.47 -18.79
C ALA A 159 -24.83 14.26 -20.21
N GLU A 160 -23.67 14.84 -20.54
CA GLU A 160 -23.02 14.62 -21.83
C GLU A 160 -22.52 13.18 -21.97
N LEU A 161 -21.91 12.62 -20.91
CA LEU A 161 -21.46 11.23 -20.90
C LEU A 161 -22.65 10.28 -21.16
N ALA A 162 -23.78 10.45 -20.48
CA ALA A 162 -24.97 9.64 -20.68
C ALA A 162 -25.50 9.70 -22.12
N ALA A 163 -25.40 10.85 -22.77
CA ALA A 163 -25.82 11.02 -24.16
C ALA A 163 -24.89 10.31 -25.16
N VAL A 164 -23.61 10.15 -24.85
CA VAL A 164 -22.62 9.55 -25.77
C VAL A 164 -22.29 8.09 -25.47
N ILE A 165 -22.68 7.57 -24.30
CA ILE A 165 -22.61 6.14 -23.99
C ILE A 165 -23.62 5.40 -24.88
N GLY A 166 -23.14 4.45 -25.66
CA GLY A 166 -24.00 3.64 -26.53
C GLY A 166 -24.15 4.16 -27.96
N ASP A 167 -23.71 5.36 -28.27
CA ASP A 167 -23.83 5.95 -29.62
C ASP A 167 -22.70 5.47 -30.56
N GLY A 168 -22.63 4.16 -30.80
CA GLY A 168 -21.63 3.55 -31.70
C GLY A 168 -20.18 3.73 -31.25
N ALA A 169 -19.95 3.95 -29.97
CA ALA A 169 -18.62 4.23 -29.40
C ALA A 169 -17.67 3.03 -29.46
N ASN A 170 -18.19 1.81 -29.67
CA ASN A 170 -17.41 0.56 -29.57
C ASN A 170 -16.61 0.44 -28.27
N VAL A 171 -17.16 0.94 -27.16
CA VAL A 171 -16.58 0.82 -25.82
C VAL A 171 -17.48 -0.06 -24.99
N GLU A 172 -16.91 -1.12 -24.44
CA GLU A 172 -17.56 -2.02 -23.50
C GLU A 172 -17.30 -1.55 -22.07
N ILE A 173 -18.33 -1.02 -21.39
CA ILE A 173 -18.21 -0.60 -20.00
C ILE A 173 -18.39 -1.82 -19.11
N LEU A 174 -17.33 -2.23 -18.43
CA LEU A 174 -17.32 -3.43 -17.57
C LEU A 174 -18.06 -3.19 -16.25
N PHE A 175 -17.89 -2.03 -15.68
CA PHE A 175 -18.57 -1.55 -14.46
C PHE A 175 -18.30 -0.06 -14.28
N ILE A 176 -19.08 0.57 -13.40
CA ILE A 176 -18.84 1.93 -12.93
C ILE A 176 -18.22 1.89 -11.52
N MET A 177 -17.41 2.90 -11.17
CA MET A 177 -16.77 2.93 -9.87
C MET A 177 -16.67 4.35 -9.30
N SER A 178 -16.42 4.41 -7.99
CA SER A 178 -15.94 5.60 -7.30
C SER A 178 -14.91 5.22 -6.24
N HIS A 179 -14.42 6.19 -5.47
CA HIS A 179 -13.42 5.98 -4.43
C HIS A 179 -13.80 6.67 -3.13
N LEU A 180 -13.89 5.89 -2.05
CA LEU A 180 -14.18 6.39 -0.71
C LEU A 180 -12.99 7.20 -0.18
N ALA A 181 -13.28 8.40 0.33
CA ALA A 181 -12.28 9.33 0.83
C ALA A 181 -11.93 9.09 2.31
N CYS A 182 -12.90 8.65 3.11
CA CYS A 182 -12.80 8.54 4.57
C CYS A 182 -13.17 7.15 5.09
N ALA A 183 -13.00 6.09 4.28
CA ALA A 183 -13.37 4.73 4.69
C ALA A 183 -12.51 4.18 5.84
N ASP A 184 -11.38 4.76 6.13
CA ASP A 184 -10.54 4.50 7.30
C ASP A 184 -11.16 5.04 8.60
N GLU A 185 -12.05 6.03 8.52
CA GLU A 185 -12.83 6.58 9.63
C GLU A 185 -14.27 6.06 9.56
N LEU A 186 -14.58 4.99 10.33
CA LEU A 186 -15.86 4.29 10.23
C LEU A 186 -17.08 5.20 10.47
N ASP A 187 -16.95 6.18 11.36
CA ASP A 187 -18.04 7.10 11.77
C ASP A 187 -18.08 8.40 10.93
N SER A 188 -17.25 8.51 9.88
CA SER A 188 -17.25 9.71 9.03
C SER A 188 -18.56 9.84 8.24
N GLY A 189 -19.24 10.97 8.37
CA GLY A 189 -20.46 11.28 7.62
C GLY A 189 -20.25 11.29 6.10
N GLN A 190 -19.02 11.58 5.65
CA GLN A 190 -18.66 11.58 4.23
C GLN A 190 -18.82 10.19 3.60
N ASN A 191 -18.69 9.10 4.35
CA ASN A 191 -18.94 7.76 3.83
C ASN A 191 -20.41 7.60 3.38
N GLY A 192 -21.35 8.08 4.21
CA GLY A 192 -22.79 8.07 3.89
C GLY A 192 -23.13 8.99 2.72
N ASP A 193 -22.54 10.19 2.68
CA ASP A 193 -22.75 11.15 1.58
C ASP A 193 -22.26 10.57 0.24
N GLN A 194 -21.08 9.94 0.23
CA GLN A 194 -20.55 9.28 -0.98
C GLN A 194 -21.39 8.07 -1.40
N LEU A 195 -21.93 7.29 -0.45
CA LEU A 195 -22.84 6.19 -0.76
C LEU A 195 -24.13 6.70 -1.40
N ALA A 196 -24.72 7.76 -0.86
CA ALA A 196 -25.92 8.37 -1.41
C ALA A 196 -25.68 8.94 -2.82
N GLU A 197 -24.52 9.56 -3.06
CA GLU A 197 -24.17 10.05 -4.39
C GLU A 197 -23.91 8.90 -5.37
N MET A 198 -23.29 7.81 -4.94
CA MET A 198 -23.10 6.62 -5.78
C MET A 198 -24.44 6.00 -6.20
N ALA A 199 -25.44 6.01 -5.30
CA ALA A 199 -26.78 5.55 -5.62
C ALA A 199 -27.45 6.43 -6.71
N ARG A 200 -27.31 7.78 -6.63
CA ARG A 200 -27.81 8.68 -7.70
C ARG A 200 -27.12 8.40 -9.04
N ILE A 201 -25.81 8.16 -9.04
CA ILE A 201 -25.07 7.80 -10.26
C ILE A 201 -25.58 6.47 -10.83
N ALA A 202 -25.89 5.49 -9.99
CA ALA A 202 -26.48 4.23 -10.44
C ALA A 202 -27.86 4.42 -11.11
N ASP A 203 -28.67 5.36 -10.63
CA ASP A 203 -29.95 5.74 -11.25
C ASP A 203 -29.76 6.49 -12.58
N GLU A 204 -28.73 7.35 -12.67
CA GLU A 204 -28.37 8.08 -13.91
C GLU A 204 -27.77 7.15 -14.98
N PHE A 205 -27.07 6.09 -14.56
CA PHE A 205 -26.40 5.11 -15.43
C PHE A 205 -26.90 3.69 -15.14
N PRO A 206 -28.18 3.36 -15.45
CA PRO A 206 -28.77 2.09 -15.10
C PRO A 206 -28.15 0.94 -15.90
N GLY A 207 -28.09 -0.24 -15.27
CA GLY A 207 -27.63 -1.47 -15.89
C GLY A 207 -26.11 -1.73 -15.79
N PHE A 208 -25.35 -0.83 -15.18
CA PHE A 208 -23.93 -1.07 -14.89
C PHE A 208 -23.72 -1.58 -13.47
N ASP A 209 -22.85 -2.57 -13.34
CA ASP A 209 -22.35 -3.04 -12.08
C ASP A 209 -21.50 -1.95 -11.38
N ILE A 210 -21.47 -1.96 -10.05
CA ILE A 210 -20.76 -0.97 -9.23
C ILE A 210 -19.54 -1.59 -8.57
N SER A 211 -18.42 -0.86 -8.53
CA SER A 211 -17.24 -1.15 -7.71
C SER A 211 -16.95 0.06 -6.81
N PHE A 212 -17.10 -0.09 -5.49
CA PHE A 212 -16.99 1.07 -4.59
C PHE A 212 -15.98 0.89 -3.46
N ALA A 213 -16.01 -0.24 -2.72
CA ALA A 213 -15.15 -0.48 -1.58
C ALA A 213 -13.64 -0.49 -1.94
N ASN A 214 -12.86 0.30 -1.18
CA ASN A 214 -11.42 0.14 -0.97
C ASN A 214 -11.16 -0.73 0.27
N SER A 215 -9.93 -0.78 0.83
CA SER A 215 -9.64 -1.56 2.04
C SER A 215 -10.57 -1.22 3.21
N GLY A 216 -10.75 0.06 3.53
CA GLY A 216 -11.66 0.49 4.60
C GLY A 216 -13.11 0.21 4.29
N GLY A 217 -13.52 0.42 3.03
CA GLY A 217 -14.89 0.18 2.56
C GLY A 217 -15.36 -1.27 2.72
N VAL A 218 -14.45 -2.25 2.72
CA VAL A 218 -14.80 -3.65 3.02
C VAL A 218 -15.38 -3.80 4.43
N PHE A 219 -14.98 -2.94 5.35
CA PHE A 219 -15.42 -2.98 6.76
C PHE A 219 -16.56 -2.01 7.09
N LEU A 220 -17.02 -1.20 6.12
CA LEU A 220 -18.18 -0.32 6.28
C LEU A 220 -19.52 -1.03 6.12
N GLY A 221 -19.51 -2.26 5.56
CA GLY A 221 -20.70 -3.09 5.35
C GLY A 221 -21.08 -3.26 3.88
N ASP A 222 -22.02 -4.17 3.63
CA ASP A 222 -22.36 -4.70 2.30
C ASP A 222 -22.80 -3.62 1.31
N ALA A 223 -23.44 -2.55 1.78
CA ALA A 223 -23.89 -1.44 0.93
C ALA A 223 -22.74 -0.76 0.16
N TYR A 224 -21.51 -0.87 0.66
CA TYR A 224 -20.32 -0.28 0.03
C TYR A 224 -19.60 -1.23 -0.92
N HIS A 225 -19.90 -2.53 -0.91
CA HIS A 225 -19.08 -3.53 -1.62
C HIS A 225 -19.23 -3.46 -3.14
N GLY A 226 -20.48 -3.34 -3.66
CA GLY A 226 -20.78 -3.48 -5.08
C GLY A 226 -20.55 -4.91 -5.57
N VAL A 227 -20.03 -5.09 -6.80
CA VAL A 227 -19.73 -6.41 -7.39
C VAL A 227 -18.24 -6.76 -7.33
N LEU A 228 -17.38 -5.77 -7.06
CA LEU A 228 -15.93 -5.89 -7.03
C LEU A 228 -15.35 -4.88 -6.03
N ALA A 229 -14.73 -5.35 -4.96
CA ALA A 229 -13.96 -4.51 -4.04
C ALA A 229 -12.48 -4.43 -4.45
N ARG A 230 -11.81 -3.34 -4.07
CA ARG A 230 -10.44 -3.02 -4.46
C ARG A 230 -9.54 -2.79 -3.24
N PRO A 231 -9.31 -3.81 -2.40
CA PRO A 231 -8.41 -3.67 -1.26
C PRO A 231 -6.97 -3.38 -1.71
N GLY A 232 -6.29 -2.54 -0.95
CA GLY A 232 -4.88 -2.22 -1.08
C GLY A 232 -4.16 -2.47 0.23
N ILE A 233 -4.12 -1.48 1.14
CA ILE A 233 -3.31 -1.53 2.37
C ILE A 233 -3.60 -2.77 3.23
N ALA A 234 -4.84 -3.22 3.28
CA ALA A 234 -5.24 -4.41 4.02
C ALA A 234 -4.55 -5.70 3.51
N LEU A 235 -4.26 -5.81 2.21
CA LEU A 235 -3.49 -6.93 1.66
C LEU A 235 -2.08 -6.98 2.26
N TYR A 236 -1.47 -5.83 2.47
CA TYR A 236 -0.09 -5.66 2.95
C TYR A 236 0.04 -5.65 4.47
N GLY A 237 -1.05 -5.93 5.18
CA GLY A 237 -1.06 -6.02 6.64
C GLY A 237 -1.23 -4.70 7.36
N GLY A 238 -1.46 -3.58 6.65
CA GLY A 238 -1.82 -2.31 7.28
C GLY A 238 -3.28 -2.29 7.70
N ALA A 239 -3.58 -1.55 8.76
CA ALA A 239 -4.93 -1.43 9.28
C ALA A 239 -5.87 -0.78 8.25
N PRO A 240 -7.00 -1.43 7.91
CA PRO A 240 -7.97 -0.88 6.97
C PRO A 240 -8.75 0.32 7.53
N ASN A 241 -8.92 0.37 8.85
CA ASN A 241 -9.66 1.41 9.56
C ASN A 241 -8.88 1.86 10.80
N ALA A 242 -9.10 3.12 11.21
CA ALA A 242 -8.54 3.68 12.43
C ALA A 242 -9.32 3.20 13.68
N GLY A 243 -8.64 3.19 14.82
CA GLY A 243 -9.29 3.06 16.14
C GLY A 243 -9.67 1.65 16.59
N GLY A 244 -9.29 0.60 15.89
CA GLY A 244 -9.56 -0.80 16.25
C GLY A 244 -8.32 -1.69 16.23
N THR A 245 -8.47 -2.94 16.66
CA THR A 245 -7.45 -3.96 16.45
C THR A 245 -7.35 -4.23 14.95
N ASN A 246 -6.13 -4.14 14.38
CA ASN A 246 -5.91 -4.48 12.98
C ASN A 246 -6.26 -5.96 12.73
N PRO A 247 -7.25 -6.24 11.85
CA PRO A 247 -7.67 -7.61 11.59
C PRO A 247 -6.74 -8.35 10.61
N MET A 248 -5.76 -7.66 10.01
CA MET A 248 -4.89 -8.22 8.99
C MET A 248 -3.59 -8.75 9.60
N GLU A 249 -3.04 -9.78 8.99
CA GLU A 249 -1.73 -10.32 9.37
C GLU A 249 -0.61 -9.41 8.87
N PRO A 250 0.44 -9.15 9.67
CA PRO A 250 1.61 -8.42 9.22
C PRO A 250 2.30 -9.13 8.04
N VAL A 251 2.59 -8.39 6.98
CA VAL A 251 3.26 -8.89 5.77
C VAL A 251 4.72 -8.50 5.73
N VAL A 252 5.09 -7.41 6.41
CA VAL A 252 6.40 -6.78 6.27
C VAL A 252 7.17 -6.81 7.59
N ARG A 253 8.46 -7.17 7.50
CA ARG A 253 9.44 -7.01 8.58
C ARG A 253 10.68 -6.32 8.03
N LEU A 254 11.24 -5.38 8.79
CA LEU A 254 12.47 -4.69 8.47
C LEU A 254 13.46 -4.78 9.63
N ASP A 255 14.58 -5.43 9.37
CA ASP A 255 15.72 -5.50 10.27
C ASP A 255 16.91 -4.76 9.66
N VAL A 256 17.62 -3.95 10.48
CA VAL A 256 18.77 -3.18 10.00
C VAL A 256 20.00 -3.40 10.88
N ALA A 257 21.18 -3.33 10.28
CA ALA A 257 22.43 -3.61 10.96
C ALA A 257 22.93 -2.42 11.78
N VAL A 258 23.49 -2.71 12.92
CA VAL A 258 24.34 -1.79 13.69
C VAL A 258 25.69 -1.66 12.98
N VAL A 259 26.09 -0.44 12.66
CA VAL A 259 27.38 -0.13 12.02
C VAL A 259 28.43 0.38 13.00
N GLN A 260 28.01 0.90 14.15
CA GLN A 260 28.93 1.35 15.21
C GLN A 260 28.22 1.39 16.55
N THR A 261 28.96 1.13 17.64
CA THR A 261 28.55 1.40 19.00
C THR A 261 29.58 2.33 19.69
N ARG A 262 29.12 3.17 20.60
CA ARG A 262 30.00 4.05 21.42
C ARG A 262 29.32 4.44 22.72
N THR A 263 30.11 4.82 23.70
CA THR A 263 29.64 5.49 24.92
C THR A 263 30.01 6.97 24.85
N VAL A 264 29.08 7.84 25.24
CA VAL A 264 29.28 9.28 25.29
C VAL A 264 28.93 9.80 26.68
N PRO A 265 29.63 10.86 27.17
CA PRO A 265 29.37 11.45 28.49
C PRO A 265 28.03 12.21 28.51
N SER A 266 27.59 12.59 29.68
CA SER A 266 26.53 13.61 29.87
C SER A 266 26.94 14.93 29.19
N GLY A 267 25.95 15.57 28.52
CA GLY A 267 26.15 16.81 27.78
C GLY A 267 26.65 16.62 26.33
N ALA A 268 26.82 15.36 25.87
CA ALA A 268 27.19 15.09 24.48
C ALA A 268 26.05 15.47 23.53
N ARG A 269 26.39 16.13 22.43
CA ARG A 269 25.45 16.51 21.35
C ARG A 269 25.42 15.42 20.29
N ILE A 270 24.20 14.95 19.95
CA ILE A 270 24.00 13.84 19.02
C ILE A 270 23.41 14.37 17.71
N GLY A 271 23.96 13.91 16.58
CA GLY A 271 23.48 14.13 15.24
C GLY A 271 23.58 15.58 14.74
N TYR A 272 22.98 15.82 13.58
CA TYR A 272 22.99 17.12 12.92
C TYR A 272 22.34 18.21 13.77
N GLY A 273 23.07 19.34 13.89
CA GLY A 273 22.65 20.47 14.71
C GLY A 273 22.74 20.23 16.22
N GLY A 274 23.27 19.07 16.66
CA GLY A 274 23.30 18.70 18.07
C GLY A 274 21.90 18.70 18.72
N ALA A 275 20.90 18.27 17.98
CA ALA A 275 19.50 18.40 18.35
C ALA A 275 19.17 17.67 19.67
N HIS A 276 19.81 16.53 19.90
CA HIS A 276 19.70 15.77 21.14
C HIS A 276 20.93 16.01 22.03
N VAL A 277 20.72 16.22 23.33
CA VAL A 277 21.80 16.38 24.32
C VAL A 277 21.62 15.32 25.40
N THR A 278 22.63 14.49 25.61
CA THR A 278 22.60 13.44 26.63
C THR A 278 22.55 14.03 28.04
N ARG A 279 21.71 13.47 28.92
CA ARG A 279 21.56 13.93 30.30
C ARG A 279 22.39 13.10 31.29
N ARG A 280 22.98 12.01 30.83
CA ARG A 280 23.83 11.06 31.57
C ARG A 280 24.82 10.43 30.61
N GLU A 281 25.74 9.66 31.13
CA GLU A 281 26.53 8.75 30.29
C GLU A 281 25.58 7.83 29.53
N THR A 282 25.70 7.75 28.21
CA THR A 282 24.73 7.10 27.30
C THR A 282 25.50 6.22 26.33
N ARG A 283 25.03 4.97 26.20
CA ARG A 283 25.52 4.05 25.16
C ARG A 283 24.67 4.19 23.92
N LEU A 284 25.33 4.39 22.79
CA LEU A 284 24.69 4.64 21.51
C LEU A 284 25.06 3.56 20.50
N ALA A 285 24.14 3.22 19.62
CA ALA A 285 24.40 2.51 18.39
C ALA A 285 24.01 3.37 17.18
N THR A 286 24.79 3.30 16.12
CA THR A 286 24.42 3.83 14.81
C THR A 286 23.93 2.68 13.97
N ILE A 287 22.73 2.80 13.38
CA ILE A 287 22.09 1.80 12.52
C ILE A 287 22.15 2.25 11.07
N ALA A 288 22.27 1.28 10.15
CA ALA A 288 22.38 1.51 8.70
C ALA A 288 21.01 1.69 8.04
N ALA A 289 20.25 2.67 8.53
CA ALA A 289 18.99 3.10 7.91
C ALA A 289 18.81 4.60 8.15
N GLY A 290 18.50 5.32 7.09
CA GLY A 290 18.21 6.73 7.09
C GLY A 290 17.08 7.10 6.15
N TYR A 291 16.89 8.42 5.90
CA TYR A 291 15.76 8.83 5.06
C TYR A 291 15.93 8.46 3.58
N ALA A 292 17.14 8.16 3.10
CA ALA A 292 17.35 7.61 1.76
C ALA A 292 16.90 6.12 1.64
N ASP A 293 16.70 5.46 2.78
CA ASP A 293 16.18 4.10 2.88
C ASP A 293 14.68 4.07 3.21
N GLY A 294 14.05 5.25 3.33
CA GLY A 294 12.65 5.37 3.70
C GLY A 294 12.37 5.46 5.20
N LEU A 295 13.40 5.57 6.05
CA LEU A 295 13.19 5.86 7.47
C LEU A 295 12.87 7.36 7.65
N PRO A 296 11.62 7.76 7.98
CA PRO A 296 11.23 9.16 8.00
C PRO A 296 12.11 10.03 8.89
N ARG A 297 12.49 11.20 8.38
CA ARG A 297 13.32 12.14 9.13
C ARG A 297 12.66 12.65 10.41
N SER A 298 11.32 12.67 10.41
CA SER A 298 10.49 13.03 11.55
C SER A 298 10.59 12.07 12.75
N LEU A 299 11.13 10.86 12.55
CA LEU A 299 11.36 9.90 13.64
C LEU A 299 12.47 10.32 14.61
N GLY A 300 13.25 11.38 14.31
CA GLY A 300 14.26 11.91 15.22
C GLY A 300 13.66 12.31 16.56
N ASP A 301 14.19 11.79 17.66
CA ASP A 301 13.78 11.99 19.06
C ASP A 301 12.35 11.51 19.42
N CYS A 302 11.58 10.88 18.48
CA CYS A 302 10.26 10.33 18.76
C CYS A 302 10.09 8.86 18.34
N GLY A 303 10.83 8.40 17.33
CA GLY A 303 10.82 7.02 16.87
C GLY A 303 11.65 6.08 17.76
N ALA A 304 11.58 4.81 17.42
CA ALA A 304 12.38 3.77 18.06
C ALA A 304 12.69 2.61 17.10
N VAL A 305 13.61 1.75 17.50
CA VAL A 305 13.81 0.41 16.98
C VAL A 305 13.79 -0.59 18.13
N TYR A 306 13.78 -1.87 17.87
CA TYR A 306 13.72 -2.89 18.92
C TYR A 306 14.84 -3.91 18.80
N HIS A 307 15.30 -4.41 19.94
CA HIS A 307 16.17 -5.57 20.00
C HIS A 307 15.66 -6.54 21.07
N LYS A 308 15.24 -7.74 20.64
CA LYS A 308 14.68 -8.78 21.54
C LYS A 308 13.57 -8.25 22.46
N GLY A 309 12.64 -7.47 21.89
CA GLY A 309 11.52 -6.88 22.62
C GLY A 309 11.86 -5.62 23.44
N ILE A 310 13.11 -5.20 23.51
CA ILE A 310 13.53 -4.00 24.23
C ILE A 310 13.51 -2.81 23.26
N ARG A 311 12.75 -1.77 23.63
CA ARG A 311 12.63 -0.53 22.87
C ARG A 311 13.90 0.31 22.98
N LEU A 312 14.45 0.74 21.85
CA LEU A 312 15.64 1.55 21.71
C LEU A 312 15.28 2.87 21.02
N PRO A 313 15.20 4.00 21.75
CA PRO A 313 14.78 5.27 21.17
C PRO A 313 15.78 5.77 20.13
N ILE A 314 15.27 6.32 19.03
CA ILE A 314 16.09 7.12 18.10
C ILE A 314 16.40 8.44 18.80
N VAL A 315 17.67 8.82 18.84
CA VAL A 315 18.14 10.05 19.47
C VAL A 315 18.84 10.97 18.47
N GLY A 316 18.43 12.22 18.44
CA GLY A 316 18.84 13.18 17.43
C GLY A 316 18.16 12.97 16.09
N ARG A 317 18.58 13.73 15.09
CA ARG A 317 17.96 13.71 13.75
C ARG A 317 18.36 12.47 12.97
N VAL A 318 17.39 11.84 12.27
CA VAL A 318 17.68 10.82 11.27
C VAL A 318 18.49 11.47 10.13
N SER A 319 19.60 10.84 9.76
CA SER A 319 20.48 11.25 8.67
C SER A 319 20.08 10.59 7.35
N MET A 320 20.81 10.87 6.26
CA MET A 320 20.51 10.28 4.95
C MET A 320 20.63 8.75 4.99
N ASP A 321 21.71 8.23 5.58
CA ASP A 321 22.09 6.81 5.49
C ASP A 321 22.10 6.10 6.85
N SER A 322 21.77 6.81 7.93
CA SER A 322 21.89 6.27 9.28
C SER A 322 21.04 7.01 10.31
N ALA A 323 20.70 6.32 11.38
CA ALA A 323 20.13 6.91 12.59
C ALA A 323 20.92 6.46 13.83
N THR A 324 20.87 7.27 14.89
CA THR A 324 21.48 6.95 16.18
C THR A 324 20.39 6.52 17.16
N VAL A 325 20.63 5.44 17.89
CA VAL A 325 19.70 4.91 18.90
C VAL A 325 20.38 4.81 20.26
N ASP A 326 19.64 5.10 21.33
CA ASP A 326 20.10 4.89 22.71
C ASP A 326 19.93 3.40 23.07
N ILE A 327 21.06 2.75 23.35
CA ILE A 327 21.12 1.33 23.73
C ILE A 327 21.45 1.13 25.22
N THR A 328 21.33 2.17 26.03
CA THR A 328 21.69 2.12 27.46
C THR A 328 20.84 1.11 28.23
N ALA A 329 19.60 0.85 27.78
CA ALA A 329 18.69 -0.14 28.38
C ALA A 329 19.16 -1.60 28.20
N LEU A 330 20.02 -1.88 27.23
CA LEU A 330 20.54 -3.22 26.98
C LEU A 330 21.70 -3.57 27.91
N PRO A 331 21.99 -4.86 28.15
CA PRO A 331 23.25 -5.27 28.74
C PRO A 331 24.45 -4.80 27.90
N GLU A 332 25.60 -4.61 28.54
CA GLU A 332 26.83 -4.28 27.83
C GLU A 332 27.21 -5.40 26.85
N GLY A 333 27.63 -5.01 25.63
CA GLY A 333 27.99 -5.96 24.58
C GLY A 333 26.81 -6.69 23.90
N ALA A 334 25.55 -6.38 24.24
CA ALA A 334 24.38 -6.98 23.63
C ALA A 334 24.26 -6.66 22.13
N LEU A 335 24.69 -5.45 21.71
CA LEU A 335 24.82 -5.05 20.32
C LEU A 335 26.27 -4.79 19.95
N ARG A 336 26.64 -5.24 18.75
CA ARG A 336 27.97 -5.03 18.16
C ARG A 336 27.82 -4.78 16.66
N LEU A 337 28.91 -4.45 15.98
CA LEU A 337 28.93 -4.31 14.52
C LEU A 337 28.28 -5.56 13.87
N GLY A 338 27.31 -5.32 12.99
CA GLY A 338 26.55 -6.34 12.29
C GLY A 338 25.35 -6.92 13.06
N SER A 339 25.15 -6.58 14.34
CA SER A 339 23.93 -6.96 15.06
C SER A 339 22.70 -6.33 14.40
N LEU A 340 21.61 -7.09 14.29
CA LEU A 340 20.35 -6.58 13.71
C LEU A 340 19.45 -6.00 14.80
N VAL A 341 18.75 -4.92 14.44
CA VAL A 341 17.66 -4.32 15.21
C VAL A 341 16.40 -4.22 14.33
N GLU A 342 15.25 -4.45 14.94
CA GLU A 342 13.95 -4.43 14.28
C GLU A 342 13.44 -2.99 14.15
N VAL A 343 13.14 -2.58 12.92
CA VAL A 343 12.47 -1.30 12.59
C VAL A 343 10.98 -1.52 12.41
N LEU A 344 10.60 -2.60 11.71
CA LEU A 344 9.23 -3.07 11.54
C LEU A 344 9.19 -4.56 11.89
N GLY A 345 8.17 -5.00 12.62
CA GLY A 345 8.02 -6.39 12.99
C GLY A 345 7.08 -6.60 14.16
N PRO A 346 7.24 -7.70 14.91
CA PRO A 346 6.34 -8.06 16.00
C PRO A 346 6.26 -7.04 17.14
N ASN A 347 7.34 -6.25 17.35
CA ASN A 347 7.40 -5.26 18.43
C ASN A 347 7.02 -3.85 17.99
N GLN A 348 6.94 -3.59 16.69
CA GLN A 348 6.62 -2.29 16.11
C GLN A 348 5.90 -2.45 14.78
N THR A 349 4.62 -2.15 14.75
CA THR A 349 3.77 -2.26 13.56
C THR A 349 4.00 -1.11 12.57
N LEU A 350 3.41 -1.22 11.38
CA LEU A 350 3.37 -0.12 10.41
C LEU A 350 2.70 1.13 11.01
N GLU A 351 1.62 0.92 11.76
CA GLU A 351 0.85 1.98 12.40
C GLU A 351 1.67 2.69 13.49
N ASP A 352 2.47 1.93 14.27
CA ASP A 352 3.35 2.50 15.29
C ASP A 352 4.42 3.42 14.68
N VAL A 353 5.07 2.97 13.61
CA VAL A 353 6.07 3.78 12.89
C VAL A 353 5.41 4.99 12.23
N ALA A 354 4.26 4.79 11.56
CA ALA A 354 3.52 5.86 10.92
C ALA A 354 3.07 6.92 11.93
N GLY A 355 2.49 6.51 13.06
CA GLY A 355 2.06 7.40 14.14
C GLY A 355 3.23 8.19 14.74
N ALA A 356 4.36 7.53 15.01
CA ALA A 356 5.57 8.20 15.49
C ALA A 356 6.15 9.20 14.47
N ALA A 357 6.02 8.91 13.18
CA ALA A 357 6.48 9.77 12.10
C ALA A 357 5.49 10.91 11.75
N GLY A 358 4.25 10.87 12.25
CA GLY A 358 3.19 11.81 11.91
C GLY A 358 2.65 11.61 10.49
N THR A 359 2.56 10.35 10.04
CA THR A 359 2.10 9.97 8.70
C THR A 359 1.21 8.72 8.75
N ILE A 360 1.03 8.03 7.62
CA ILE A 360 0.18 6.86 7.44
C ILE A 360 0.97 5.64 6.96
N SER A 361 0.47 4.44 7.24
CA SER A 361 1.10 3.15 6.87
C SER A 361 1.43 3.04 5.36
N TYR A 362 0.62 3.67 4.51
CA TYR A 362 0.86 3.75 3.04
C TYR A 362 2.18 4.43 2.70
N GLU A 363 2.49 5.56 3.35
CA GLU A 363 3.73 6.31 3.11
C GLU A 363 4.95 5.55 3.64
N ILE A 364 4.81 4.90 4.80
CA ILE A 364 5.89 4.05 5.34
C ILE A 364 6.24 2.95 4.34
N LEU A 365 5.26 2.20 3.82
CA LEU A 365 5.51 1.11 2.86
C LEU A 365 6.12 1.62 1.55
N THR A 366 5.48 2.63 0.93
CA THR A 366 5.92 3.15 -0.37
C THR A 366 7.25 3.90 -0.30
N GLY A 367 7.65 4.32 0.90
CA GLY A 367 8.93 4.97 1.17
C GLY A 367 10.12 4.01 1.31
N LEU A 368 9.88 2.69 1.49
CA LEU A 368 10.96 1.71 1.67
C LEU A 368 11.87 1.66 0.44
N GLY A 369 13.12 2.04 0.62
CA GLY A 369 14.10 2.22 -0.46
C GLY A 369 14.63 0.91 -1.05
N ASP A 370 15.33 1.03 -2.18
CA ASP A 370 15.88 -0.11 -2.93
C ASP A 370 17.18 -0.68 -2.34
N ARG A 371 17.75 -0.03 -1.31
CA ARG A 371 18.99 -0.50 -0.67
C ARG A 371 18.76 -1.66 0.30
N TYR A 372 17.53 -1.95 0.69
CA TYR A 372 17.21 -3.13 1.49
C TYR A 372 17.22 -4.39 0.64
N ASP A 373 17.84 -5.46 1.17
CA ASP A 373 17.75 -6.80 0.60
C ASP A 373 16.33 -7.34 0.80
N ARG A 374 15.57 -7.52 -0.29
CA ARG A 374 14.19 -7.99 -0.26
C ARG A 374 14.14 -9.50 -0.27
N GLN A 375 13.64 -10.07 0.83
CA GLN A 375 13.50 -11.52 1.03
C GLN A 375 12.03 -11.92 1.04
N TYR A 376 11.62 -12.72 0.08
CA TYR A 376 10.25 -13.22 -0.04
C TYR A 376 10.15 -14.63 0.59
N CYS A 377 9.16 -14.87 1.46
CA CYS A 377 8.95 -16.13 2.15
C CYS A 377 7.46 -16.56 2.20
#